data_a5e0e7861ef70575c87c6641c7bb712f
#
_entry.id   a5e0e7861ef70575c87c6641c7bb712f
#
_cell.length_a   1.000
_cell.length_b   1.000
_cell.length_c   1.000
_cell.angle_alpha   90.00
_cell.angle_beta   90.00
_cell.angle_gamma   90.00
#
_symmetry.space_group_name_H-M   'P 1'
#
loop_
_entity.id
_entity.type
_entity.pdbx_description
1 polymer ?
#
loop_
_entity_poly.entity_id
_entity_poly.type
_entity_poly.pdbx_seq_one_letter_code
_entity_poly.pdbx_strand_id
1 'polypeptide(L)'
;DAQARGEGARAGAYRYTECRLRPLAEELLADIDKNTVDMRPNFDESLMEPAVLPARVPNLLVNGSTGIAVGMATNIPPHNLSEVIDGTIALIDDPDISVEALCEHIKGPDFPTGGTVYGLNAVRDLYMTGRGKIKMRGKAIIEEEDSGKARIIIHEIPYALNKTLLIQKMVQLVRDKKLEGISDIRDESGKEGIRLVLELKRSAVPNVLLNNLFKFTQLGSTFGAIMLAIDKGKPRVMNLKEVLHCFVTHRFEVITRRTQFELDKAKARAHILEGLLIAMDNMDEVVRIIRDS
;
A
#
# COMPACT_ATOMS: atom_id res chain seq x y z
N ASP A 1 -6.32 7.62 -8.07
CA ASP A 1 -6.12 6.46 -8.94
C ASP A 1 -5.73 6.79 -10.39
N ALA A 2 -5.68 8.07 -10.81
CA ALA A 2 -5.14 8.47 -12.11
C ALA A 2 -3.64 8.14 -12.23
N GLN A 3 -2.88 8.23 -11.14
CA GLN A 3 -1.47 7.83 -11.10
C GLN A 3 -1.30 6.31 -11.24
N ALA A 4 -2.18 5.52 -10.66
CA ALA A 4 -2.16 4.05 -10.79
C ALA A 4 -2.49 3.59 -12.22
N ARG A 5 -3.27 4.37 -12.97
CA ARG A 5 -3.60 4.07 -14.39
C ARG A 5 -2.60 4.64 -15.38
N GLY A 6 -1.56 5.37 -14.94
CA GLY A 6 -0.59 6.02 -15.82
C GLY A 6 -1.20 7.11 -16.70
N GLU A 7 -2.38 7.61 -16.36
CA GLU A 7 -3.07 8.65 -17.10
C GLU A 7 -2.73 10.03 -16.55
N GLY A 8 -2.29 10.93 -17.41
CA GLY A 8 -2.11 12.35 -17.09
C GLY A 8 -3.44 13.14 -17.00
N ALA A 9 -4.53 12.46 -16.57
CA ALA A 9 -5.82 13.07 -16.41
C ALA A 9 -5.81 14.09 -15.28
N ARG A 10 -6.25 15.33 -15.56
CA ARG A 10 -6.44 16.35 -14.54
C ARG A 10 -7.68 16.00 -13.70
N ALA A 11 -7.58 16.16 -12.39
CA ALA A 11 -8.76 16.08 -11.53
C ALA A 11 -9.82 17.10 -11.95
N GLY A 12 -11.09 16.73 -11.85
CA GLY A 12 -12.20 17.66 -12.00
C GLY A 12 -12.15 18.79 -10.96
N ALA A 13 -12.89 19.86 -11.17
CA ALA A 13 -12.99 20.93 -10.18
C ALA A 13 -13.58 20.37 -8.87
N TYR A 14 -13.02 20.76 -7.73
CA TYR A 14 -13.42 20.25 -6.38
C TYR A 14 -14.91 20.34 -6.10
N ARG A 15 -15.62 21.32 -6.69
CA ARG A 15 -17.09 21.46 -6.56
C ARG A 15 -17.91 20.32 -7.17
N TYR A 16 -17.28 19.46 -7.98
CA TYR A 16 -17.95 18.31 -8.62
C TYR A 16 -17.52 16.95 -8.03
N THR A 17 -16.64 16.96 -7.03
CA THR A 17 -16.07 15.74 -6.48
C THR A 17 -16.30 15.69 -4.97
N GLU A 18 -16.58 14.49 -4.49
CA GLU A 18 -16.66 14.16 -3.07
C GLU A 18 -15.56 13.16 -2.71
N CYS A 19 -14.97 13.31 -1.52
CA CYS A 19 -14.07 12.33 -0.95
C CYS A 19 -14.82 11.51 0.10
N ARG A 20 -14.72 10.18 -0.01
CA ARG A 20 -15.25 9.24 0.98
C ARG A 20 -14.18 8.22 1.35
N LEU A 21 -14.13 7.85 2.61
CA LEU A 21 -13.28 6.75 3.04
C LEU A 21 -13.82 5.43 2.46
N ARG A 22 -12.90 4.56 2.08
CA ARG A 22 -13.23 3.17 1.78
C ARG A 22 -13.28 2.37 3.07
N PRO A 23 -14.04 1.25 3.13
CA PRO A 23 -14.14 0.43 4.35
C PRO A 23 -12.78 0.05 4.96
N LEU A 24 -11.79 -0.30 4.13
CA LEU A 24 -10.44 -0.59 4.62
C LEU A 24 -9.75 0.63 5.26
N ALA A 25 -10.03 1.83 4.78
CA ALA A 25 -9.49 3.06 5.37
C ALA A 25 -10.15 3.39 6.72
N GLU A 26 -11.42 3.02 6.91
CA GLU A 26 -12.12 3.14 8.20
C GLU A 26 -11.48 2.24 9.26
N GLU A 27 -10.99 1.05 8.89
CA GLU A 27 -10.26 0.15 9.79
C GLU A 27 -8.92 0.72 10.30
N LEU A 28 -8.36 1.72 9.61
CA LEU A 28 -7.15 2.42 10.09
C LEU A 28 -7.46 3.37 11.24
N LEU A 29 -8.72 3.84 11.37
CA LEU A 29 -9.19 4.78 12.38
C LEU A 29 -10.00 4.11 13.48
N ALA A 30 -10.22 2.80 13.39
CA ALA A 30 -11.07 2.07 14.32
C ALA A 30 -10.56 2.20 15.76
N ASP A 31 -11.48 2.51 16.69
CA ASP A 31 -11.22 2.69 18.12
C ASP A 31 -10.32 3.91 18.48
N ILE A 32 -10.16 4.90 17.58
CA ILE A 32 -9.33 6.09 17.83
C ILE A 32 -9.88 6.95 18.99
N ASP A 33 -11.18 6.90 19.24
CA ASP A 33 -11.90 7.59 20.32
C ASP A 33 -11.77 6.90 21.69
N LYS A 34 -11.09 5.74 21.76
CA LYS A 34 -10.93 4.94 22.97
C LYS A 34 -9.53 5.06 23.60
N ASN A 35 -8.87 6.19 23.43
CA ASN A 35 -7.52 6.45 23.96
C ASN A 35 -6.48 5.39 23.58
N THR A 36 -6.59 4.84 22.38
CA THR A 36 -5.77 3.73 21.89
C THR A 36 -4.37 4.15 21.45
N VAL A 37 -4.19 5.43 21.11
CA VAL A 37 -2.94 6.02 20.61
C VAL A 37 -2.68 7.36 21.29
N ASP A 38 -1.42 7.79 21.26
CA ASP A 38 -1.06 9.10 21.77
C ASP A 38 -1.49 10.20 20.80
N MET A 39 -1.98 11.30 21.36
CA MET A 39 -2.37 12.50 20.62
C MET A 39 -1.31 13.58 20.81
N ARG A 40 -1.06 14.34 19.75
CA ARG A 40 -0.15 15.48 19.75
C ARG A 40 -0.81 16.71 19.15
N PRO A 41 -0.39 17.94 19.46
CA PRO A 41 -0.86 19.13 18.78
C PRO A 41 -0.54 19.05 17.27
N ASN A 42 -1.46 19.55 16.43
CA ASN A 42 -1.20 19.77 15.02
C ASN A 42 -0.25 20.97 14.82
N PHE A 43 0.06 21.32 13.55
CA PHE A 43 1.06 22.35 13.23
C PHE A 43 0.77 23.73 13.84
N ASP A 44 -0.49 24.16 13.91
CA ASP A 44 -0.92 25.46 14.49
C ASP A 44 -1.42 25.34 15.93
N GLU A 45 -1.27 24.17 16.54
CA GLU A 45 -1.69 23.85 17.91
C GLU A 45 -3.19 24.07 18.19
N SER A 46 -4.00 24.24 17.14
CA SER A 46 -5.44 24.47 17.25
C SER A 46 -6.23 23.19 17.54
N LEU A 47 -5.72 22.03 17.13
CA LEU A 47 -6.35 20.73 17.27
C LEU A 47 -5.32 19.66 17.69
N MET A 48 -5.85 18.53 18.18
CA MET A 48 -5.04 17.35 18.47
C MET A 48 -5.11 16.36 17.33
N GLU A 49 -3.97 15.79 16.93
CA GLU A 49 -3.87 14.73 15.95
C GLU A 49 -3.22 13.47 16.54
N PRO A 50 -3.55 12.26 16.06
CA PRO A 50 -2.89 11.05 16.52
C PRO A 50 -1.44 11.01 16.05
N ALA A 51 -0.53 10.64 16.95
CA ALA A 51 0.88 10.45 16.62
C ALA A 51 1.07 9.29 15.62
N VAL A 52 0.29 8.22 15.79
CA VAL A 52 0.21 7.05 14.92
C VAL A 52 -1.24 6.58 14.89
N LEU A 53 -1.75 6.10 13.75
CA LEU A 53 -3.10 5.56 13.66
C LEU A 53 -3.22 4.20 14.36
N PRO A 54 -4.38 3.88 15.00
CA PRO A 54 -4.64 2.57 15.62
C PRO A 54 -4.96 1.48 14.59
N ALA A 55 -4.24 1.48 13.47
CA ALA A 55 -4.50 0.67 12.29
C ALA A 55 -4.64 -0.82 12.62
N ARG A 56 -5.73 -1.45 12.12
CA ARG A 56 -5.98 -2.89 12.28
C ARG A 56 -5.27 -3.76 11.24
N VAL A 57 -4.73 -3.15 10.20
CA VAL A 57 -3.99 -3.83 9.12
C VAL A 57 -2.60 -3.24 8.97
N PRO A 58 -1.59 -4.02 8.57
CA PRO A 58 -0.21 -3.55 8.38
C PRO A 58 -0.06 -2.71 7.10
N ASN A 59 -0.69 -1.53 7.12
CA ASN A 59 -0.88 -0.66 5.96
C ASN A 59 0.43 -0.21 5.29
N LEU A 60 1.52 -0.10 6.06
CA LEU A 60 2.83 0.27 5.52
C LEU A 60 3.33 -0.72 4.46
N LEU A 61 3.11 -2.02 4.66
CA LEU A 61 3.45 -3.06 3.67
C LEU A 61 2.38 -3.18 2.59
N VAL A 62 1.10 -3.12 2.95
CA VAL A 62 -0.02 -3.30 2.00
C VAL A 62 -0.02 -2.19 0.94
N ASN A 63 0.01 -0.93 1.35
CA ASN A 63 0.01 0.20 0.41
C ASN A 63 1.40 0.64 -0.03
N GLY A 64 2.44 0.25 0.70
CA GLY A 64 3.77 0.79 0.50
C GLY A 64 3.88 2.25 0.93
N SER A 65 5.05 2.84 0.71
CA SER A 65 5.31 4.26 0.99
C SER A 65 6.45 4.77 0.13
N THR A 66 6.33 6.00 -0.34
CA THR A 66 7.40 6.71 -1.06
C THR A 66 7.56 8.10 -0.47
N GLY A 67 8.80 8.46 -0.14
CA GLY A 67 9.11 9.78 0.40
C GLY A 67 10.59 10.10 0.33
N ILE A 68 10.88 11.38 0.14
CA ILE A 68 12.24 11.91 0.08
C ILE A 68 12.39 12.95 1.17
N ALA A 69 13.37 12.77 2.05
CA ALA A 69 13.74 13.70 3.08
C ALA A 69 15.22 14.10 2.94
N VAL A 70 15.66 15.08 3.73
CA VAL A 70 17.09 15.46 3.75
C VAL A 70 17.91 14.33 4.36
N GLY A 71 18.84 13.80 3.60
CA GLY A 71 19.76 12.74 4.04
C GLY A 71 19.17 11.33 4.06
N MET A 72 17.88 11.14 3.76
CA MET A 72 17.23 9.81 3.74
C MET A 72 16.06 9.74 2.77
N ALA A 73 15.74 8.54 2.31
CA ALA A 73 14.57 8.27 1.48
C ALA A 73 13.95 6.94 1.86
N THR A 74 12.62 6.85 1.72
CA THR A 74 11.87 5.61 1.82
C THR A 74 11.23 5.29 0.48
N ASN A 75 11.20 4.01 0.13
CA ASN A 75 10.51 3.51 -1.06
C ASN A 75 10.09 2.06 -0.82
N ILE A 76 9.02 1.88 -0.07
CA ILE A 76 8.48 0.58 0.31
C ILE A 76 7.48 0.16 -0.75
N PRO A 77 7.67 -0.99 -1.43
CA PRO A 77 6.71 -1.45 -2.42
C PRO A 77 5.42 -1.94 -1.75
N PRO A 78 4.27 -1.83 -2.42
CA PRO A 78 3.02 -2.42 -1.96
C PRO A 78 3.05 -3.94 -2.05
N HIS A 79 2.24 -4.60 -1.18
CA HIS A 79 2.16 -6.06 -1.08
C HIS A 79 0.71 -6.52 -1.06
N ASN A 80 0.49 -7.79 -1.36
CA ASN A 80 -0.82 -8.41 -1.29
C ASN A 80 -1.32 -8.49 0.16
N LEU A 81 -2.55 -8.02 0.40
CA LEU A 81 -3.14 -7.96 1.74
C LEU A 81 -3.21 -9.34 2.41
N SER A 82 -3.64 -10.37 1.68
CA SER A 82 -3.77 -11.72 2.23
C SER A 82 -2.41 -12.30 2.61
N GLU A 83 -1.41 -12.17 1.73
CA GLU A 83 -0.04 -12.63 2.02
C GLU A 83 0.56 -11.93 3.25
N VAL A 84 0.35 -10.62 3.37
CA VAL A 84 0.86 -9.87 4.54
C VAL A 84 0.15 -10.26 5.83
N ILE A 85 -1.15 -10.55 5.78
CA ILE A 85 -1.91 -11.05 6.94
C ILE A 85 -1.42 -12.45 7.31
N ASP A 86 -1.26 -13.36 6.35
CA ASP A 86 -0.76 -14.73 6.60
C ASP A 86 0.64 -14.69 7.23
N GLY A 87 1.56 -13.85 6.72
CA GLY A 87 2.87 -13.63 7.31
C GLY A 87 2.81 -13.01 8.72
N THR A 88 1.84 -12.13 8.98
CA THR A 88 1.63 -11.55 10.31
C THR A 88 1.12 -12.60 11.30
N ILE A 89 0.20 -13.47 10.89
CA ILE A 89 -0.31 -14.58 11.69
C ILE A 89 0.84 -15.55 12.01
N ALA A 90 1.62 -15.93 11.01
CA ALA A 90 2.78 -16.80 11.21
C ALA A 90 3.79 -16.23 12.23
N LEU A 91 4.01 -14.91 12.23
CA LEU A 91 4.87 -14.24 13.21
C LEU A 91 4.25 -14.21 14.61
N ILE A 92 2.93 -14.13 14.74
CA ILE A 92 2.23 -14.18 16.04
C ILE A 92 2.33 -15.59 16.62
N ASP A 93 2.15 -16.62 15.80
CA ASP A 93 2.18 -18.03 16.22
C ASP A 93 3.61 -18.48 16.55
N ASP A 94 4.61 -18.00 15.81
CA ASP A 94 6.03 -18.24 16.06
C ASP A 94 6.82 -16.92 16.04
N PRO A 95 7.05 -16.28 17.21
CA PRO A 95 7.83 -15.04 17.30
C PRO A 95 9.29 -15.17 16.84
N ASP A 96 9.83 -16.38 16.82
CA ASP A 96 11.20 -16.65 16.40
C ASP A 96 11.32 -17.02 14.92
N ILE A 97 10.20 -17.06 14.17
CA ILE A 97 10.18 -17.34 12.73
C ILE A 97 11.27 -16.58 11.97
N SER A 98 11.97 -17.24 11.08
CA SER A 98 13.01 -16.59 10.26
C SER A 98 12.42 -15.75 9.13
N VAL A 99 13.21 -14.81 8.60
CA VAL A 99 12.78 -14.01 7.43
C VAL A 99 12.54 -14.89 6.21
N GLU A 100 13.36 -15.94 6.05
CA GLU A 100 13.21 -16.92 4.95
C GLU A 100 11.86 -17.65 5.03
N ALA A 101 11.43 -18.06 6.22
CA ALA A 101 10.14 -18.70 6.41
C ALA A 101 8.98 -17.71 6.18
N LEU A 102 9.14 -16.44 6.56
CA LEU A 102 8.17 -15.40 6.22
C LEU A 102 8.04 -15.18 4.70
N CYS A 103 9.11 -15.39 3.92
CA CYS A 103 9.07 -15.32 2.46
C CYS A 103 8.20 -16.42 1.81
N GLU A 104 7.86 -17.49 2.54
CA GLU A 104 6.92 -18.50 2.05
C GLU A 104 5.47 -17.99 2.06
N HIS A 105 5.15 -17.09 3.01
CA HIS A 105 3.85 -16.41 3.10
C HIS A 105 3.80 -15.16 2.23
N ILE A 106 4.83 -14.31 2.30
CA ILE A 106 4.93 -13.04 1.55
C ILE A 106 5.94 -13.24 0.42
N LYS A 107 5.44 -13.63 -0.75
CA LYS A 107 6.27 -14.06 -1.89
C LYS A 107 7.00 -12.91 -2.57
N GLY A 108 6.43 -11.71 -2.52
CA GLY A 108 7.00 -10.53 -3.15
C GLY A 108 6.05 -9.33 -3.17
N PRO A 109 6.53 -8.18 -3.66
CA PRO A 109 5.68 -7.03 -3.91
C PRO A 109 4.56 -7.33 -4.89
N ASP A 110 3.37 -6.78 -4.63
CA ASP A 110 2.18 -6.85 -5.47
C ASP A 110 1.79 -5.43 -5.89
N PHE A 111 2.05 -5.08 -7.13
CA PHE A 111 1.83 -3.73 -7.64
C PHE A 111 0.42 -3.57 -8.19
N PRO A 112 -0.32 -2.49 -7.85
CA PRO A 112 -1.71 -2.27 -8.27
C PRO A 112 -1.88 -2.10 -9.78
N THR A 113 -0.80 -1.80 -10.52
CA THR A 113 -0.80 -1.69 -11.99
C THR A 113 -0.44 -3.01 -12.68
N GLY A 114 -0.25 -4.08 -11.92
CA GLY A 114 0.19 -5.37 -12.45
C GLY A 114 1.67 -5.38 -12.84
N GLY A 115 1.98 -6.11 -13.87
CA GLY A 115 3.35 -6.38 -14.31
C GLY A 115 3.93 -7.66 -13.69
N THR A 116 5.14 -7.96 -14.05
CA THR A 116 5.86 -9.15 -13.57
C THR A 116 7.15 -8.74 -12.87
N VAL A 117 7.33 -9.25 -11.65
CA VAL A 117 8.59 -9.11 -10.89
C VAL A 117 9.55 -10.20 -11.29
N TYR A 118 10.80 -9.84 -11.56
CA TYR A 118 11.86 -10.74 -11.96
C TYR A 118 12.98 -10.79 -10.92
N GLY A 119 13.40 -12.00 -10.56
CA GLY A 119 14.55 -12.25 -9.70
C GLY A 119 14.17 -12.40 -8.22
N LEU A 120 13.77 -13.61 -7.84
CA LEU A 120 13.42 -13.97 -6.45
C LEU A 120 14.54 -13.64 -5.45
N ASN A 121 15.80 -13.77 -5.84
CA ASN A 121 16.93 -13.44 -4.96
C ASN A 121 16.91 -11.94 -4.57
N ALA A 122 16.59 -11.04 -5.52
CA ALA A 122 16.52 -9.62 -5.22
C ALA A 122 15.37 -9.27 -4.27
N VAL A 123 14.28 -10.03 -4.29
CA VAL A 123 13.16 -9.91 -3.33
C VAL A 123 13.59 -10.43 -1.96
N ARG A 124 14.27 -11.58 -1.90
CA ARG A 124 14.84 -12.10 -0.65
C ARG A 124 15.84 -11.13 -0.03
N ASP A 125 16.75 -10.58 -0.83
CA ASP A 125 17.73 -9.58 -0.37
C ASP A 125 17.02 -8.35 0.23
N LEU A 126 15.94 -7.87 -0.43
CA LEU A 126 15.11 -6.80 0.12
C LEU A 126 14.55 -7.17 1.48
N TYR A 127 13.95 -8.34 1.61
CA TYR A 127 13.31 -8.77 2.85
C TYR A 127 14.30 -9.05 3.99
N MET A 128 15.50 -9.50 3.64
CA MET A 128 16.58 -9.74 4.62
C MET A 128 17.26 -8.45 5.09
N THR A 129 17.46 -7.48 4.19
CA THR A 129 18.31 -6.31 4.46
C THR A 129 17.54 -5.00 4.53
N GLY A 130 16.26 -4.97 4.13
CA GLY A 130 15.47 -3.76 3.96
C GLY A 130 15.87 -2.91 2.74
N ARG A 131 16.75 -3.42 1.86
CA ARG A 131 17.17 -2.74 0.63
C ARG A 131 17.27 -3.72 -0.52
N GLY A 132 16.76 -3.31 -1.70
CA GLY A 132 16.82 -4.18 -2.87
C GLY A 132 16.54 -3.45 -4.19
N LYS A 133 16.96 -4.07 -5.29
CA LYS A 133 16.65 -3.59 -6.64
C LYS A 133 15.81 -4.63 -7.36
N ILE A 134 14.52 -4.39 -7.43
CA ILE A 134 13.53 -5.32 -7.99
C ILE A 134 13.33 -4.98 -9.47
N LYS A 135 13.59 -5.93 -10.36
CA LYS A 135 13.30 -5.75 -11.79
C LYS A 135 11.82 -6.02 -12.04
N MET A 136 11.18 -5.09 -12.74
CA MET A 136 9.77 -5.18 -13.14
C MET A 136 9.68 -5.11 -14.66
N ARG A 137 8.73 -5.83 -15.22
CA ARG A 137 8.37 -5.73 -16.65
C ARG A 137 6.86 -5.60 -16.78
N GLY A 138 6.44 -4.76 -17.71
CA GLY A 138 5.06 -4.75 -18.15
C GLY A 138 4.66 -6.09 -18.77
N LYS A 139 3.37 -6.36 -18.82
CA LYS A 139 2.84 -7.59 -19.43
C LYS A 139 2.36 -7.31 -20.83
N ALA A 140 2.86 -8.06 -21.76
CA ALA A 140 2.52 -7.96 -23.16
C ALA A 140 2.27 -9.34 -23.77
N ILE A 141 1.33 -9.39 -24.70
CA ILE A 141 1.05 -10.56 -25.54
C ILE A 141 1.37 -10.25 -27.00
N ILE A 142 1.74 -11.26 -27.73
CA ILE A 142 1.93 -11.21 -29.19
C ILE A 142 0.74 -11.88 -29.81
N GLU A 143 0.04 -11.17 -30.69
CA GLU A 143 -1.03 -11.72 -31.51
C GLU A 143 -0.55 -11.79 -32.95
N GLU A 144 -0.67 -12.96 -33.57
CA GLU A 144 -0.37 -13.18 -34.98
C GLU A 144 -1.66 -13.46 -35.72
N GLU A 145 -1.88 -12.79 -36.83
CA GLU A 145 -3.01 -12.99 -37.72
C GLU A 145 -2.64 -13.98 -38.83
N ASP A 146 -3.62 -14.72 -39.34
CA ASP A 146 -3.44 -15.62 -40.51
C ASP A 146 -2.90 -14.89 -41.74
N SER A 147 -3.06 -13.58 -41.80
CA SER A 147 -2.50 -12.69 -42.83
C SER A 147 -0.98 -12.50 -42.77
N GLY A 148 -0.32 -13.06 -41.73
CA GLY A 148 1.10 -12.85 -41.46
C GLY A 148 1.42 -11.48 -40.87
N LYS A 149 0.41 -10.73 -40.44
CA LYS A 149 0.59 -9.52 -39.62
C LYS A 149 0.65 -9.91 -38.16
N ALA A 150 1.53 -9.27 -37.42
CA ALA A 150 1.64 -9.46 -35.99
C ALA A 150 1.47 -8.13 -35.28
N ARG A 151 0.99 -8.18 -34.03
CA ARG A 151 0.90 -7.03 -33.14
C ARG A 151 1.33 -7.41 -31.73
N ILE A 152 1.90 -6.45 -31.02
CA ILE A 152 2.23 -6.56 -29.59
C ILE A 152 1.20 -5.74 -28.85
N ILE A 153 0.48 -6.37 -27.90
CA ILE A 153 -0.49 -5.69 -27.06
C ILE A 153 0.02 -5.66 -25.62
N ILE A 154 0.20 -4.48 -25.08
CA ILE A 154 0.65 -4.26 -23.70
C ILE A 154 -0.60 -4.00 -22.85
N HIS A 155 -0.84 -4.87 -21.87
CA HIS A 155 -1.98 -4.80 -20.95
C HIS A 155 -1.61 -4.21 -19.59
N GLU A 156 -0.36 -4.37 -19.16
CA GLU A 156 0.12 -3.89 -17.87
C GLU A 156 1.46 -3.20 -18.06
N ILE A 157 1.65 -2.08 -17.37
CA ILE A 157 2.90 -1.32 -17.36
C ILE A 157 3.49 -1.31 -15.94
N PRO A 158 4.81 -1.15 -15.80
CA PRO A 158 5.45 -1.06 -14.49
C PRO A 158 4.83 0.01 -13.60
N TYR A 159 4.83 -0.24 -12.28
CA TYR A 159 4.31 0.66 -11.27
C TYR A 159 4.95 2.05 -11.32
N ALA A 160 4.13 3.08 -11.10
CA ALA A 160 4.51 4.50 -11.14
C ALA A 160 5.05 4.99 -12.51
N LEU A 161 4.86 4.23 -13.59
CA LEU A 161 5.24 4.66 -14.93
C LEU A 161 4.14 5.51 -15.57
N ASN A 162 4.53 6.64 -16.15
CA ASN A 162 3.62 7.46 -16.94
C ASN A 162 3.45 6.87 -18.36
N LYS A 163 2.23 6.43 -18.67
CA LYS A 163 1.86 5.82 -19.97
C LYS A 163 2.18 6.75 -21.16
N THR A 164 1.86 8.04 -21.06
CA THR A 164 2.08 9.00 -22.14
C THR A 164 3.57 9.15 -22.45
N LEU A 165 4.41 9.26 -21.42
CA LEU A 165 5.87 9.35 -21.60
C LEU A 165 6.44 8.05 -22.18
N LEU A 166 5.89 6.88 -21.80
CA LEU A 166 6.27 5.61 -22.38
C LEU A 166 5.99 5.58 -23.90
N ILE A 167 4.79 5.97 -24.32
CA ILE A 167 4.39 6.05 -25.73
C ILE A 167 5.31 7.02 -26.49
N GLN A 168 5.51 8.23 -25.95
CA GLN A 168 6.39 9.22 -26.57
C GLN A 168 7.82 8.68 -26.75
N LYS A 169 8.34 7.95 -25.76
CA LYS A 169 9.66 7.31 -25.84
C LYS A 169 9.70 6.23 -26.90
N MET A 170 8.65 5.41 -27.04
CA MET A 170 8.55 4.41 -28.09
C MET A 170 8.56 5.06 -29.48
N VAL A 171 7.73 6.10 -29.69
CA VAL A 171 7.67 6.86 -30.96
C VAL A 171 9.03 7.46 -31.30
N GLN A 172 9.73 8.05 -30.32
CA GLN A 172 11.07 8.60 -30.52
C GLN A 172 12.05 7.53 -30.97
N LEU A 173 12.07 6.35 -30.31
CA LEU A 173 12.97 5.26 -30.65
C LEU A 173 12.69 4.65 -32.03
N VAL A 174 11.44 4.67 -32.49
CA VAL A 174 11.08 4.29 -33.87
C VAL A 174 11.62 5.31 -34.88
N ARG A 175 11.50 6.62 -34.60
CA ARG A 175 12.06 7.69 -35.45
C ARG A 175 13.59 7.63 -35.51
N ASP A 176 14.22 7.34 -34.39
CA ASP A 176 15.68 7.20 -34.27
C ASP A 176 16.21 5.86 -34.86
N LYS A 177 15.34 5.02 -35.44
CA LYS A 177 15.66 3.70 -36.00
C LYS A 177 16.30 2.74 -34.98
N LYS A 178 16.04 2.93 -33.68
CA LYS A 178 16.48 2.03 -32.60
C LYS A 178 15.49 0.90 -32.34
N LEU A 179 14.21 1.13 -32.66
CA LEU A 179 13.13 0.14 -32.66
C LEU A 179 12.60 0.02 -34.09
N GLU A 180 13.21 -0.86 -34.87
CA GLU A 180 12.75 -1.16 -36.21
C GLU A 180 11.67 -2.22 -36.20
N GLY A 181 10.73 -2.18 -37.14
CA GLY A 181 9.70 -3.20 -37.28
C GLY A 181 8.32 -2.80 -36.72
N ILE A 182 8.18 -1.65 -36.09
CA ILE A 182 6.87 -1.07 -35.71
C ILE A 182 6.35 -0.26 -36.89
N SER A 183 5.09 -0.46 -37.26
CA SER A 183 4.40 0.33 -38.29
C SER A 183 3.51 1.40 -37.68
N ASP A 184 2.83 1.13 -36.56
CA ASP A 184 1.93 2.05 -35.87
C ASP A 184 1.88 1.76 -34.37
N ILE A 185 1.54 2.79 -33.58
CA ILE A 185 1.36 2.70 -32.12
C ILE A 185 0.05 3.38 -31.77
N ARG A 186 -0.89 2.62 -31.18
CA ARG A 186 -2.19 3.13 -30.76
C ARG A 186 -2.42 2.91 -29.27
N ASP A 187 -3.04 3.89 -28.63
CA ASP A 187 -3.53 3.79 -27.27
C ASP A 187 -5.04 3.52 -27.31
N GLU A 188 -5.40 2.28 -27.01
CA GLU A 188 -6.77 1.81 -26.95
C GLU A 188 -7.24 1.61 -25.49
N SER A 189 -6.53 2.23 -24.53
CA SER A 189 -6.84 2.12 -23.10
C SER A 189 -8.20 2.74 -22.78
N GLY A 190 -8.95 2.10 -21.91
CA GLY A 190 -10.30 2.51 -21.52
C GLY A 190 -10.64 2.14 -20.08
N LYS A 191 -11.94 2.01 -19.79
CA LYS A 191 -12.44 1.63 -18.46
C LYS A 191 -11.97 0.23 -18.01
N GLU A 192 -11.66 -0.64 -18.94
CA GLU A 192 -11.22 -2.02 -18.71
C GLU A 192 -9.73 -2.10 -18.35
N GLY A 193 -8.96 -1.03 -18.55
CA GLY A 193 -7.54 -0.98 -18.23
C GLY A 193 -6.68 -0.45 -19.36
N ILE A 194 -5.38 -0.73 -19.25
CA ILE A 194 -4.37 -0.34 -20.24
C ILE A 194 -4.41 -1.29 -21.43
N ARG A 195 -4.44 -0.73 -22.63
CA ARG A 195 -4.30 -1.46 -23.88
C ARG A 195 -3.51 -0.61 -24.88
N LEU A 196 -2.21 -0.87 -24.96
CA LEU A 196 -1.35 -0.25 -25.97
C LEU A 196 -1.10 -1.27 -27.08
N VAL A 197 -1.47 -0.93 -28.30
CA VAL A 197 -1.34 -1.78 -29.48
C VAL A 197 -0.19 -1.29 -30.36
N LEU A 198 0.80 -2.13 -30.61
CA LEU A 198 1.91 -1.89 -31.52
C LEU A 198 1.73 -2.79 -32.74
N GLU A 199 1.37 -2.19 -33.88
CA GLU A 199 1.29 -2.89 -35.15
C GLU A 199 2.69 -3.15 -35.71
N LEU A 200 2.97 -4.36 -36.15
CA LEU A 200 4.28 -4.73 -36.65
C LEU A 200 4.32 -4.78 -38.20
N LYS A 201 5.49 -4.51 -38.75
CA LYS A 201 5.76 -4.76 -40.18
C LYS A 201 5.90 -6.26 -40.41
N ARG A 202 5.55 -6.75 -41.59
CA ARG A 202 5.62 -8.19 -41.94
C ARG A 202 7.02 -8.77 -41.79
N SER A 203 8.09 -7.95 -41.93
CA SER A 203 9.48 -8.38 -41.77
C SER A 203 9.97 -8.39 -40.33
N ALA A 204 9.17 -7.95 -39.39
CA ALA A 204 9.55 -7.85 -37.96
C ALA A 204 9.45 -9.24 -37.28
N VAL A 205 10.37 -9.52 -36.37
CA VAL A 205 10.33 -10.67 -35.49
C VAL A 205 9.74 -10.21 -34.14
N PRO A 206 8.47 -10.58 -33.78
CA PRO A 206 7.76 -10.01 -32.64
C PRO A 206 8.51 -10.17 -31.31
N ASN A 207 9.07 -11.36 -31.05
CA ASN A 207 9.81 -11.65 -29.82
C ASN A 207 11.09 -10.80 -29.66
N VAL A 208 11.80 -10.56 -30.75
CA VAL A 208 13.01 -9.71 -30.73
C VAL A 208 12.62 -8.28 -30.43
N LEU A 209 11.53 -7.81 -31.05
CA LEU A 209 11.04 -6.46 -30.83
C LEU A 209 10.54 -6.26 -29.38
N LEU A 210 9.81 -7.23 -28.84
CA LEU A 210 9.37 -7.20 -27.45
C LEU A 210 10.56 -7.14 -26.47
N ASN A 211 11.60 -7.91 -26.71
CA ASN A 211 12.82 -7.86 -25.92
C ASN A 211 13.54 -6.50 -26.03
N ASN A 212 13.54 -5.90 -27.20
CA ASN A 212 14.07 -4.56 -27.41
C ASN A 212 13.24 -3.48 -26.71
N LEU A 213 11.91 -3.63 -26.68
CA LEU A 213 11.03 -2.75 -25.89
C LEU A 213 11.38 -2.80 -24.40
N PHE A 214 11.58 -3.98 -23.82
CA PHE A 214 12.02 -4.11 -22.42
C PHE A 214 13.42 -3.52 -22.17
N LYS A 215 14.30 -3.56 -23.17
CA LYS A 215 15.69 -3.07 -23.05
C LYS A 215 15.80 -1.56 -23.19
N PHE A 216 15.09 -0.96 -24.15
CA PHE A 216 15.27 0.44 -24.54
C PHE A 216 14.19 1.39 -24.01
N THR A 217 13.11 0.84 -23.42
CA THR A 217 12.03 1.64 -22.84
C THR A 217 11.83 1.30 -21.36
N GLN A 218 11.03 2.12 -20.70
CA GLN A 218 10.64 1.90 -19.31
C GLN A 218 9.61 0.76 -19.12
N LEU A 219 9.23 0.06 -20.21
CA LEU A 219 8.42 -1.16 -20.11
C LEU A 219 9.16 -2.24 -19.28
N GLY A 220 10.50 -2.23 -19.30
CA GLY A 220 11.35 -2.89 -18.32
C GLY A 220 12.01 -1.85 -17.41
N SER A 221 11.71 -1.88 -16.13
CA SER A 221 12.20 -0.92 -15.14
C SER A 221 12.74 -1.60 -13.88
N THR A 222 13.42 -0.85 -13.04
CA THR A 222 13.93 -1.32 -11.75
C THR A 222 13.33 -0.48 -10.64
N PHE A 223 12.68 -1.13 -9.69
CA PHE A 223 12.20 -0.51 -8.46
C PHE A 223 13.30 -0.60 -7.40
N GLY A 224 13.83 0.55 -7.00
CA GLY A 224 14.81 0.64 -5.91
C GLY A 224 14.11 0.69 -4.56
N ALA A 225 13.96 -0.46 -3.92
CA ALA A 225 13.26 -0.56 -2.65
C ALA A 225 14.16 -0.18 -1.47
N ILE A 226 13.61 0.61 -0.55
CA ILE A 226 14.24 0.99 0.72
C ILE A 226 13.14 0.96 1.78
N MET A 227 13.21 -0.02 2.70
CA MET A 227 12.24 -0.20 3.78
C MET A 227 12.63 0.63 5.00
N LEU A 228 12.72 1.96 4.80
CA LEU A 228 13.00 2.92 5.87
C LEU A 228 11.67 3.42 6.44
N ALA A 229 11.51 3.29 7.75
CA ALA A 229 10.38 3.83 8.48
C ALA A 229 10.83 4.42 9.83
N ILE A 230 9.94 5.17 10.47
CA ILE A 230 10.19 5.75 11.79
C ILE A 230 9.64 4.79 12.84
N ASP A 231 10.53 4.21 13.64
CA ASP A 231 10.20 3.37 14.79
C ASP A 231 10.55 4.14 16.08
N LYS A 232 9.54 4.37 16.93
CA LYS A 232 9.69 5.12 18.20
C LYS A 232 10.46 6.45 18.03
N GLY A 233 10.13 7.20 16.99
CA GLY A 233 10.73 8.50 16.69
C GLY A 233 12.10 8.45 16.01
N LYS A 234 12.65 7.28 15.68
CA LYS A 234 13.95 7.12 15.03
C LYS A 234 13.80 6.47 13.64
N PRO A 235 14.42 7.05 12.59
CA PRO A 235 14.43 6.43 11.28
C PRO A 235 15.31 5.18 11.27
N ARG A 236 14.78 4.08 10.79
CA ARG A 236 15.48 2.79 10.67
C ARG A 236 15.16 2.14 9.33
N VAL A 237 16.18 1.56 8.70
CA VAL A 237 15.97 0.59 7.63
C VAL A 237 15.72 -0.75 8.29
N MET A 238 14.57 -1.36 8.00
CA MET A 238 14.11 -2.56 8.65
C MET A 238 13.96 -3.70 7.65
N ASN A 239 14.23 -4.92 8.07
CA ASN A 239 13.91 -6.13 7.34
C ASN A 239 12.40 -6.45 7.45
N LEU A 240 11.92 -7.45 6.70
CA LEU A 240 10.49 -7.80 6.68
C LEU A 240 9.97 -8.18 8.08
N LYS A 241 10.70 -9.00 8.82
CA LYS A 241 10.32 -9.43 10.18
C LYS A 241 10.22 -8.25 11.14
N GLU A 242 11.18 -7.32 11.08
CA GLU A 242 11.17 -6.13 11.94
C GLU A 242 9.96 -5.23 11.67
N VAL A 243 9.57 -5.03 10.41
CA VAL A 243 8.37 -4.25 10.06
C VAL A 243 7.10 -4.91 10.59
N LEU A 244 6.96 -6.21 10.40
CA LEU A 244 5.81 -6.97 10.94
C LEU A 244 5.79 -6.97 12.46
N HIS A 245 6.94 -7.12 13.11
CA HIS A 245 7.07 -7.08 14.57
C HIS A 245 6.66 -5.72 15.14
N CYS A 246 7.07 -4.61 14.51
CA CYS A 246 6.62 -3.27 14.91
C CYS A 246 5.09 -3.15 14.85
N PHE A 247 4.46 -3.68 13.80
CA PHE A 247 3.01 -3.69 13.68
C PHE A 247 2.34 -4.54 14.77
N VAL A 248 2.80 -5.77 15.00
CA VAL A 248 2.24 -6.67 16.03
C VAL A 248 2.37 -6.03 17.42
N THR A 249 3.53 -5.45 17.76
CA THR A 249 3.75 -4.75 19.03
C THR A 249 2.79 -3.58 19.18
N HIS A 250 2.61 -2.77 18.15
CA HIS A 250 1.65 -1.67 18.14
C HIS A 250 0.21 -2.17 18.31
N ARG A 251 -0.18 -3.26 17.65
CA ARG A 251 -1.51 -3.85 17.83
C ARG A 251 -1.76 -4.33 19.25
N PHE A 252 -0.76 -4.94 19.87
CA PHE A 252 -0.87 -5.36 21.27
C PHE A 252 -1.14 -4.14 22.19
N GLU A 253 -0.41 -3.04 22.00
CA GLU A 253 -0.62 -1.81 22.75
C GLU A 253 -2.02 -1.22 22.53
N VAL A 254 -2.46 -1.11 21.27
CA VAL A 254 -3.79 -0.58 20.91
C VAL A 254 -4.91 -1.41 21.56
N ILE A 255 -4.81 -2.74 21.51
CA ILE A 255 -5.82 -3.64 22.10
C ILE A 255 -5.84 -3.50 23.63
N THR A 256 -4.68 -3.44 24.27
CA THR A 256 -4.57 -3.27 25.72
C THR A 256 -5.19 -1.95 26.16
N ARG A 257 -4.86 -0.84 25.49
CA ARG A 257 -5.41 0.50 25.81
C ARG A 257 -6.93 0.55 25.57
N ARG A 258 -7.42 -0.01 24.48
CA ARG A 258 -8.85 -0.12 24.20
C ARG A 258 -9.57 -0.89 25.30
N THR A 259 -9.06 -2.05 25.68
CA THR A 259 -9.66 -2.89 26.72
C THR A 259 -9.67 -2.19 28.08
N GLN A 260 -8.60 -1.48 28.41
CA GLN A 260 -8.54 -0.66 29.63
C GLN A 260 -9.60 0.45 29.62
N PHE A 261 -9.73 1.17 28.51
CA PHE A 261 -10.76 2.21 28.36
C PHE A 261 -12.17 1.66 28.53
N GLU A 262 -12.47 0.53 27.91
CA GLU A 262 -13.78 -0.13 28.03
C GLU A 262 -14.04 -0.64 29.45
N LEU A 263 -13.03 -1.17 30.13
CA LEU A 263 -13.10 -1.60 31.52
C LEU A 263 -13.40 -0.43 32.46
N ASP A 264 -12.69 0.68 32.30
CA ASP A 264 -12.86 1.86 33.15
C ASP A 264 -14.26 2.46 32.97
N LYS A 265 -14.76 2.51 31.72
CA LYS A 265 -16.13 2.91 31.42
C LYS A 265 -17.18 1.98 32.04
N ALA A 266 -16.96 0.67 32.01
CA ALA A 266 -17.84 -0.32 32.61
C ALA A 266 -17.83 -0.21 34.13
N LYS A 267 -16.67 -0.02 34.79
CA LYS A 267 -16.54 0.20 36.23
C LYS A 267 -17.25 1.46 36.67
N ALA A 268 -17.09 2.58 35.95
CA ALA A 268 -17.80 3.82 36.24
C ALA A 268 -19.32 3.63 36.16
N ARG A 269 -19.79 2.88 35.16
CA ARG A 269 -21.24 2.57 35.06
C ARG A 269 -21.75 1.67 36.20
N ALA A 270 -20.94 0.64 36.55
CA ALA A 270 -21.29 -0.25 37.67
C ALA A 270 -21.38 0.54 38.97
N HIS A 271 -20.44 1.42 39.27
CA HIS A 271 -20.47 2.27 40.46
C HIS A 271 -21.74 3.13 40.57
N ILE A 272 -22.19 3.74 39.46
CA ILE A 272 -23.43 4.49 39.42
C ILE A 272 -24.63 3.57 39.71
N LEU A 273 -24.66 2.38 39.12
CA LEU A 273 -25.75 1.43 39.33
C LEU A 273 -25.79 0.88 40.77
N GLU A 274 -24.65 0.62 41.38
CA GLU A 274 -24.53 0.23 42.81
C GLU A 274 -25.08 1.34 43.71
N GLY A 275 -24.69 2.60 43.42
CA GLY A 275 -25.22 3.75 44.15
C GLY A 275 -26.74 3.90 44.04
N LEU A 276 -27.31 3.66 42.84
CA LEU A 276 -28.74 3.67 42.62
C LEU A 276 -29.46 2.54 43.38
N LEU A 277 -28.89 1.34 43.46
CA LEU A 277 -29.45 0.24 44.25
C LEU A 277 -29.50 0.60 45.74
N ILE A 278 -28.38 1.13 46.28
CA ILE A 278 -28.35 1.61 47.69
C ILE A 278 -29.40 2.68 47.93
N ALA A 279 -29.58 3.62 47.00
CA ALA A 279 -30.61 4.66 47.13
C ALA A 279 -32.05 4.08 47.08
N MET A 280 -32.30 3.07 46.26
CA MET A 280 -33.59 2.38 46.19
C MET A 280 -33.92 1.63 47.48
N ASP A 281 -32.92 0.98 48.10
CA ASP A 281 -33.08 0.26 49.34
C ASP A 281 -33.29 1.20 50.54
N ASN A 282 -32.88 2.47 50.43
CA ASN A 282 -32.97 3.49 51.49
C ASN A 282 -33.75 4.74 51.07
N MET A 283 -34.86 4.59 50.36
CA MET A 283 -35.58 5.65 49.68
C MET A 283 -36.01 6.79 50.63
N ASP A 284 -36.53 6.47 51.84
CA ASP A 284 -36.99 7.47 52.80
C ASP A 284 -35.85 8.35 53.33
N GLU A 285 -34.68 7.77 53.53
CA GLU A 285 -33.49 8.51 53.98
C GLU A 285 -32.96 9.43 52.86
N VAL A 286 -32.93 8.97 51.63
CA VAL A 286 -32.53 9.75 50.45
C VAL A 286 -33.47 10.96 50.27
N VAL A 287 -34.79 10.77 50.38
CA VAL A 287 -35.76 11.85 50.31
C VAL A 287 -35.56 12.87 51.43
N ARG A 288 -35.24 12.40 52.66
CA ARG A 288 -34.95 13.29 53.78
C ARG A 288 -33.71 14.15 53.54
N ILE A 289 -32.60 13.54 53.08
CA ILE A 289 -31.36 14.24 52.80
C ILE A 289 -31.56 15.30 51.70
N ILE A 290 -32.32 14.99 50.64
CA ILE A 290 -32.59 15.95 49.54
C ILE A 290 -33.47 17.11 50.02
N ARG A 291 -34.40 16.89 50.99
CA ARG A 291 -35.26 17.95 51.53
C ARG A 291 -34.53 18.87 52.52
N ASP A 292 -33.54 18.33 53.23
CA ASP A 292 -32.76 19.04 54.27
C ASP A 292 -31.52 19.75 53.70
N SER A 293 -31.19 19.54 52.39
CA SER A 293 -30.11 20.14 51.63
C SER A 293 -30.60 21.36 50.82
#